data_64f6a8eff7e3e167587346239f7a913a
#
_entry.id   64f6a8eff7e3e167587346239f7a913a
#
_cell.length_a   1.000
_cell.length_b   1.000
_cell.length_c   1.000
_cell.angle_alpha   90.00
_cell.angle_beta   90.00
_cell.angle_gamma   90.00
#
_symmetry.space_group_name_H-M   'P 1'
#
loop_
_entity.id
_entity.type
_entity.pdbx_description
1 polymer ?
#
loop_
_entity_poly.entity_id
_entity_poly.type
_entity_poly.pdbx_seq_one_letter_code
_entity_poly.pdbx_strand_id
1 'polypeptide(L)'
;SMSTSAYDAWYNLLTPAEKQLLLETISENAHKFYHEYVNHLENRIADNHVWQMTFRILNMAAFATYGELPMASTWVDYCYNEWVSRLPGLNTDGGWHNGDSYFHVNLRTLIEVPAFYSRISGFDFFADPWYNNNALYVIYHQPPFSKSAGHGNSHETKMKPNGTRDGYADALARECNNPWAAAYARTILEKEPDIMKKSFLGKAGDLTWYRCITDKALPKEEHSLAELPMTKVFNETGIATMH
;
A
#
# COMPACT_ATOMS: atom_id res chain seq x y z
N SER A 1 -7.18 4.66 12.50
CA SER A 1 -6.35 3.47 12.70
C SER A 1 -7.11 2.39 13.48
N MET A 2 -6.74 2.04 14.72
CA MET A 2 -7.47 0.97 15.44
C MET A 2 -8.94 1.32 15.69
N SER A 3 -9.23 2.55 16.12
CA SER A 3 -10.62 2.99 16.32
C SER A 3 -11.45 2.92 15.05
N THR A 4 -10.87 3.32 13.92
CA THR A 4 -11.54 3.25 12.60
C THR A 4 -11.83 1.82 12.18
N SER A 5 -10.82 0.93 12.32
CA SER A 5 -10.99 -0.50 11.99
C SER A 5 -12.00 -1.20 12.92
N ALA A 6 -12.02 -0.85 14.19
CA ALA A 6 -12.99 -1.38 15.13
C ALA A 6 -14.41 -0.89 14.81
N TYR A 7 -14.55 0.40 14.50
CA TYR A 7 -15.82 1.01 14.12
C TYR A 7 -16.42 0.33 12.88
N ASP A 8 -15.63 0.17 11.83
CA ASP A 8 -16.05 -0.44 10.57
C ASP A 8 -16.37 -1.93 10.74
N ALA A 9 -15.43 -2.71 11.28
CA ALA A 9 -15.56 -4.17 11.40
C ALA A 9 -16.69 -4.61 12.36
N TRP A 10 -16.94 -3.86 13.43
CA TRP A 10 -17.91 -4.22 14.47
C TRP A 10 -19.16 -3.34 14.47
N TYR A 11 -19.37 -2.55 13.44
CA TYR A 11 -20.44 -1.56 13.35
C TYR A 11 -21.80 -2.09 13.83
N ASN A 12 -22.21 -3.28 13.39
CA ASN A 12 -23.48 -3.90 13.75
C ASN A 12 -23.52 -4.51 15.15
N LEU A 13 -22.37 -4.62 15.81
CA LEU A 13 -22.24 -5.20 17.16
C LEU A 13 -22.10 -4.13 18.24
N LEU A 14 -21.73 -2.92 17.86
CA LEU A 14 -21.51 -1.80 18.79
C LEU A 14 -22.84 -1.25 19.31
N THR A 15 -22.88 -0.97 20.61
CA THR A 15 -23.97 -0.18 21.22
C THR A 15 -23.92 1.27 20.74
N PRO A 16 -25.04 2.03 20.85
CA PRO A 16 -25.04 3.45 20.49
C PRO A 16 -23.98 4.29 21.24
N ALA A 17 -23.73 3.99 22.52
CA ALA A 17 -22.71 4.68 23.31
C ALA A 17 -21.29 4.37 22.82
N GLU A 18 -20.98 3.12 22.46
CA GLU A 18 -19.69 2.73 21.91
C GLU A 18 -19.48 3.34 20.51
N LYS A 19 -20.51 3.38 19.66
CA LYS A 19 -20.44 4.07 18.36
C LYS A 19 -20.12 5.55 18.55
N GLN A 20 -20.82 6.22 19.45
CA GLN A 20 -20.58 7.64 19.71
C GLN A 20 -19.16 7.90 20.19
N LEU A 21 -18.65 7.11 21.13
CA LEU A 21 -17.29 7.23 21.63
C LEU A 21 -16.24 7.04 20.52
N LEU A 22 -16.44 6.04 19.66
CA LEU A 22 -15.53 5.78 18.52
C LEU A 22 -15.60 6.90 17.48
N LEU A 23 -16.81 7.41 17.16
CA LEU A 23 -16.99 8.55 16.25
C LEU A 23 -16.29 9.82 16.75
N GLU A 24 -16.44 10.14 18.02
CA GLU A 24 -15.75 11.28 18.65
C GLU A 24 -14.23 11.13 18.55
N THR A 25 -13.70 9.95 18.90
CA THR A 25 -12.28 9.64 18.81
C THR A 25 -11.75 9.72 17.37
N ILE A 26 -12.51 9.19 16.39
CA ILE A 26 -12.14 9.23 14.98
C ILE A 26 -12.18 10.67 14.48
N SER A 27 -13.25 11.41 14.79
CA SER A 27 -13.42 12.80 14.37
C SER A 27 -12.30 13.69 14.85
N GLU A 28 -11.95 13.62 16.13
CA GLU A 28 -10.87 14.42 16.72
C GLU A 28 -9.52 14.17 16.03
N ASN A 29 -9.15 12.90 15.87
CA ASN A 29 -7.88 12.53 15.24
C ASN A 29 -7.86 12.87 13.73
N ALA A 30 -8.96 12.59 13.01
CA ALA A 30 -9.04 12.88 11.59
C ALA A 30 -9.00 14.39 11.32
N HIS A 31 -9.70 15.18 12.13
CA HIS A 31 -9.67 16.63 12.05
C HIS A 31 -8.26 17.21 12.25
N LYS A 32 -7.55 16.71 13.26
CA LYS A 32 -6.15 17.08 13.50
C LYS A 32 -5.27 16.77 12.31
N PHE A 33 -5.36 15.55 11.77
CA PHE A 33 -4.58 15.14 10.60
C PHE A 33 -4.91 15.96 9.36
N TYR A 34 -6.19 16.21 9.09
CA TYR A 34 -6.62 17.05 7.98
C TYR A 34 -6.05 18.47 8.09
N HIS A 35 -6.09 19.07 9.27
CA HIS A 35 -5.52 20.39 9.51
C HIS A 35 -4.01 20.44 9.28
N GLU A 36 -3.29 19.44 9.75
CA GLU A 36 -1.85 19.35 9.54
C GLU A 36 -1.53 19.25 8.04
N TYR A 37 -2.27 18.43 7.28
CA TYR A 37 -2.00 18.28 5.84
C TYR A 37 -2.34 19.49 5.02
N VAL A 38 -3.46 20.12 5.26
CA VAL A 38 -3.88 21.29 4.50
C VAL A 38 -2.93 22.48 4.73
N ASN A 39 -2.35 22.57 5.90
CA ASN A 39 -1.56 23.73 6.32
C ASN A 39 -0.03 23.53 6.27
N HIS A 40 0.47 22.30 6.14
CA HIS A 40 1.90 22.00 6.20
C HIS A 40 2.47 21.58 4.84
N LEU A 41 3.76 21.87 4.63
CA LEU A 41 4.46 21.58 3.38
C LEU A 41 4.76 20.09 3.18
N GLU A 42 4.90 19.33 4.25
CA GLU A 42 5.22 17.90 4.22
C GLU A 42 4.18 17.10 3.43
N ASN A 43 2.94 17.54 3.42
CA ASN A 43 1.88 16.91 2.64
C ASN A 43 2.10 16.98 1.12
N ARG A 44 3.05 17.77 0.66
CA ARG A 44 3.38 17.92 -0.77
C ARG A 44 4.42 16.92 -1.25
N ILE A 45 4.98 16.13 -0.36
CA ILE A 45 5.99 15.12 -0.67
C ILE A 45 5.32 13.75 -0.69
N ALA A 46 4.88 13.33 -1.87
CA ALA A 46 4.10 12.09 -2.05
C ALA A 46 4.83 10.81 -1.63
N ASP A 47 6.16 10.79 -1.67
CA ASP A 47 6.99 9.68 -1.25
C ASP A 47 7.38 9.72 0.24
N ASN A 48 6.95 10.75 0.98
CA ASN A 48 7.20 10.83 2.42
C ASN A 48 6.35 9.80 3.17
N HIS A 49 7.03 8.91 3.90
CA HIS A 49 6.39 7.81 4.61
C HIS A 49 5.39 8.26 5.70
N VAL A 50 5.68 9.34 6.41
CA VAL A 50 4.78 9.89 7.44
C VAL A 50 3.52 10.41 6.80
N TRP A 51 3.66 11.18 5.71
CA TRP A 51 2.54 11.69 4.95
C TRP A 51 1.66 10.53 4.42
N GLN A 52 2.24 9.56 3.76
CA GLN A 52 1.48 8.44 3.18
C GLN A 52 0.74 7.60 4.22
N MET A 53 1.40 7.29 5.34
CA MET A 53 0.75 6.55 6.43
C MET A 53 -0.44 7.30 7.01
N THR A 54 -0.27 8.59 7.29
CA THR A 54 -1.31 9.41 7.90
C THR A 54 -2.43 9.71 6.90
N PHE A 55 -2.06 9.94 5.64
CA PHE A 55 -3.00 10.08 4.53
C PHE A 55 -3.92 8.85 4.38
N ARG A 56 -3.35 7.66 4.39
CA ARG A 56 -4.14 6.42 4.37
C ARG A 56 -5.07 6.31 5.58
N ILE A 57 -4.60 6.68 6.77
CA ILE A 57 -5.42 6.65 8.00
C ILE A 57 -6.58 7.64 7.89
N LEU A 58 -6.36 8.85 7.39
CA LEU A 58 -7.41 9.84 7.14
C LEU A 58 -8.42 9.32 6.11
N ASN A 59 -7.94 8.74 5.02
CA ASN A 59 -8.77 8.16 3.98
C ASN A 59 -9.69 7.05 4.54
N MET A 60 -9.13 6.12 5.33
CA MET A 60 -9.93 5.08 6.00
C MET A 60 -10.97 5.67 6.97
N ALA A 61 -10.60 6.70 7.73
CA ALA A 61 -11.52 7.38 8.63
C ALA A 61 -12.69 8.03 7.88
N ALA A 62 -12.38 8.70 6.77
CA ALA A 62 -13.35 9.34 5.91
C ALA A 62 -14.39 8.34 5.37
N PHE A 63 -13.93 7.20 4.83
CA PHE A 63 -14.85 6.18 4.32
C PHE A 63 -15.67 5.49 5.41
N ALA A 64 -15.05 5.10 6.52
CA ALA A 64 -15.73 4.39 7.59
C ALA A 64 -16.80 5.23 8.28
N THR A 65 -16.70 6.55 8.21
CA THR A 65 -17.64 7.48 8.86
C THR A 65 -18.46 8.31 7.86
N TYR A 66 -18.41 7.93 6.58
CA TYR A 66 -19.14 8.62 5.52
C TYR A 66 -20.66 8.58 5.77
N GLY A 67 -21.29 9.75 5.76
CA GLY A 67 -22.71 9.88 6.07
C GLY A 67 -23.04 10.02 7.56
N GLU A 68 -22.08 9.78 8.46
CA GLU A 68 -22.30 9.93 9.92
C GLU A 68 -21.57 11.15 10.49
N LEU A 69 -20.33 11.41 10.02
CA LEU A 69 -19.62 12.63 10.39
C LEU A 69 -19.75 13.69 9.28
N PRO A 70 -20.13 14.93 9.62
CA PRO A 70 -20.30 16.01 8.63
C PRO A 70 -19.04 16.28 7.79
N MET A 71 -17.87 16.13 8.39
CA MET A 71 -16.59 16.39 7.72
C MET A 71 -16.09 15.22 6.86
N ALA A 72 -16.70 14.04 6.93
CA ALA A 72 -16.19 12.85 6.23
C ALA A 72 -16.15 13.04 4.71
N SER A 73 -17.17 13.68 4.12
CA SER A 73 -17.18 14.01 2.68
C SER A 73 -16.02 14.92 2.29
N THR A 74 -15.75 15.95 3.08
CA THR A 74 -14.62 16.86 2.86
C THR A 74 -13.28 16.11 2.90
N TRP A 75 -13.12 15.17 3.81
CA TRP A 75 -11.90 14.34 3.88
C TRP A 75 -11.78 13.38 2.70
N VAL A 76 -12.90 12.81 2.22
CA VAL A 76 -12.89 11.98 0.99
C VAL A 76 -12.44 12.80 -0.21
N ASP A 77 -13.05 13.98 -0.41
CA ASP A 77 -12.70 14.86 -1.54
C ASP A 77 -11.24 15.31 -1.47
N TYR A 78 -10.78 15.68 -0.29
CA TYR A 78 -9.38 16.04 -0.07
C TYR A 78 -8.44 14.89 -0.42
N CYS A 79 -8.68 13.70 0.14
CA CYS A 79 -7.85 12.54 -0.10
C CYS A 79 -7.87 12.10 -1.57
N TYR A 80 -9.02 12.17 -2.23
CA TYR A 80 -9.13 11.87 -3.65
C TYR A 80 -8.29 12.84 -4.50
N ASN A 81 -8.45 14.14 -4.29
CA ASN A 81 -7.72 15.15 -5.05
C ASN A 81 -6.21 15.07 -4.82
N GLU A 82 -5.77 14.85 -3.58
CA GLU A 82 -4.36 14.64 -3.27
C GLU A 82 -3.81 13.37 -3.93
N TRP A 83 -4.58 12.28 -3.96
CA TRP A 83 -4.17 11.06 -4.64
C TRP A 83 -4.03 11.27 -6.16
N VAL A 84 -5.05 11.84 -6.79
CA VAL A 84 -5.06 12.08 -8.25
C VAL A 84 -3.94 13.02 -8.67
N SER A 85 -3.62 14.04 -7.87
CA SER A 85 -2.58 15.02 -8.21
C SER A 85 -1.15 14.54 -7.95
N ARG A 86 -0.99 13.47 -7.15
CA ARG A 86 0.33 13.04 -6.65
C ARG A 86 0.61 11.56 -6.82
N LEU A 87 -0.21 10.86 -7.56
CA LEU A 87 -0.08 9.43 -7.83
C LEU A 87 1.37 8.96 -7.83
N PRO A 88 1.64 7.69 -7.49
CA PRO A 88 3.00 7.14 -7.47
C PRO A 88 3.75 7.37 -8.76
N GLY A 89 3.03 7.70 -9.81
CA GLY A 89 3.51 8.13 -11.12
C GLY A 89 4.26 9.43 -11.21
N LEU A 90 5.06 9.78 -10.22
CA LEU A 90 6.18 10.70 -10.45
C LEU A 90 7.18 10.10 -11.45
N ASN A 91 7.06 8.81 -11.76
CA ASN A 91 7.81 8.08 -12.78
C ASN A 91 6.95 6.98 -13.37
N THR A 92 7.34 6.43 -14.52
CA THR A 92 6.66 5.32 -15.19
C THR A 92 7.43 4.00 -15.08
N ASP A 93 8.67 4.02 -14.59
CA ASP A 93 9.54 2.84 -14.52
C ASP A 93 9.29 1.95 -13.29
N GLY A 94 8.41 2.36 -12.39
CA GLY A 94 8.03 1.62 -11.20
C GLY A 94 8.99 1.75 -10.03
N GLY A 95 10.05 2.54 -10.17
CA GLY A 95 11.05 2.74 -9.13
C GLY A 95 10.52 3.53 -7.93
N TRP A 96 11.24 3.42 -6.81
CA TRP A 96 10.95 4.12 -5.58
C TRP A 96 12.22 4.77 -5.02
N HIS A 97 12.19 6.08 -4.75
CA HIS A 97 13.42 6.80 -4.40
C HIS A 97 13.65 7.01 -2.90
N ASN A 98 12.66 6.79 -2.06
CA ASN A 98 12.77 7.09 -0.63
C ASN A 98 13.41 5.96 0.21
N GLY A 99 13.95 4.94 -0.46
CA GLY A 99 14.62 3.82 0.18
C GLY A 99 13.69 2.71 0.67
N ASP A 100 14.26 1.53 0.87
CA ASP A 100 13.53 0.29 1.13
C ASP A 100 12.70 0.30 2.41
N SER A 101 13.23 0.89 3.48
CA SER A 101 12.53 0.93 4.76
C SER A 101 11.20 1.67 4.63
N TYR A 102 11.24 2.82 3.99
CA TYR A 102 10.04 3.63 3.79
C TYR A 102 9.14 3.10 2.69
N PHE A 103 9.69 2.45 1.69
CA PHE A 103 8.87 1.70 0.74
C PHE A 103 7.98 0.68 1.46
N HIS A 104 8.57 -0.13 2.35
CA HIS A 104 7.82 -1.15 3.09
C HIS A 104 6.72 -0.59 4.00
N VAL A 105 6.90 0.59 4.60
CA VAL A 105 5.83 1.20 5.41
C VAL A 105 4.69 1.77 4.57
N ASN A 106 4.96 2.09 3.31
CA ASN A 106 3.98 2.70 2.41
C ASN A 106 3.17 1.69 1.57
N LEU A 107 3.55 0.41 1.56
CA LEU A 107 2.91 -0.62 0.72
C LEU A 107 1.39 -0.67 0.85
N ARG A 108 0.86 -0.51 2.06
CA ARG A 108 -0.59 -0.48 2.28
C ARG A 108 -1.24 0.75 1.64
N THR A 109 -0.61 1.91 1.73
CA THR A 109 -1.13 3.13 1.09
C THR A 109 -1.20 2.97 -0.42
N LEU A 110 -0.14 2.39 -1.01
CA LEU A 110 -0.02 2.17 -2.44
C LEU A 110 -1.07 1.18 -3.01
N ILE A 111 -1.62 0.31 -2.18
CA ILE A 111 -2.66 -0.65 -2.59
C ILE A 111 -4.05 -0.22 -2.12
N GLU A 112 -4.22 0.09 -0.83
CA GLU A 112 -5.54 0.33 -0.25
C GLU A 112 -6.21 1.58 -0.83
N VAL A 113 -5.46 2.67 -0.98
CA VAL A 113 -6.03 3.95 -1.46
C VAL A 113 -6.52 3.85 -2.90
N PRO A 114 -5.71 3.42 -3.89
CA PRO A 114 -6.21 3.27 -5.25
C PRO A 114 -7.29 2.20 -5.37
N ALA A 115 -7.25 1.12 -4.58
CA ALA A 115 -8.28 0.11 -4.59
C ALA A 115 -9.65 0.67 -4.18
N PHE A 116 -9.69 1.52 -3.13
CA PHE A 116 -10.93 2.19 -2.74
C PHE A 116 -11.44 3.12 -3.83
N TYR A 117 -10.58 3.98 -4.35
CA TYR A 117 -11.00 4.96 -5.36
C TYR A 117 -11.35 4.31 -6.70
N SER A 118 -10.68 3.26 -7.10
CA SER A 118 -11.05 2.51 -8.32
C SER A 118 -12.45 1.92 -8.22
N ARG A 119 -12.79 1.36 -7.05
CA ARG A 119 -14.15 0.80 -6.83
C ARG A 119 -15.25 1.84 -6.82
N ILE A 120 -14.98 3.03 -6.29
CA ILE A 120 -15.98 4.08 -6.14
C ILE A 120 -16.14 4.88 -7.43
N SER A 121 -15.04 5.25 -8.08
CA SER A 121 -15.07 6.08 -9.28
C SER A 121 -15.32 5.29 -10.57
N GLY A 122 -15.06 3.98 -10.56
CA GLY A 122 -15.02 3.16 -11.76
C GLY A 122 -13.79 3.38 -12.65
N PHE A 123 -12.86 4.25 -12.22
CA PHE A 123 -11.59 4.47 -12.91
C PHE A 123 -10.54 3.53 -12.34
N ASP A 124 -9.82 2.81 -13.20
CA ASP A 124 -8.76 1.89 -12.77
C ASP A 124 -7.45 2.64 -12.49
N PHE A 125 -7.21 2.97 -11.23
CA PHE A 125 -5.97 3.61 -10.81
C PHE A 125 -4.75 2.70 -10.91
N PHE A 126 -4.92 1.38 -10.99
CA PHE A 126 -3.84 0.44 -11.20
C PHE A 126 -3.41 0.30 -12.67
N ALA A 127 -4.15 0.92 -13.60
CA ALA A 127 -3.72 1.04 -15.00
C ALA A 127 -2.52 1.99 -15.19
N ASP A 128 -2.14 2.77 -14.16
CA ASP A 128 -0.92 3.58 -14.19
C ASP A 128 0.30 2.67 -14.41
N PRO A 129 1.17 2.97 -15.40
CA PRO A 129 2.35 2.16 -15.73
C PRO A 129 3.28 1.91 -14.54
N TRP A 130 3.33 2.81 -13.58
CA TRP A 130 4.12 2.64 -12.37
C TRP A 130 3.79 1.35 -11.64
N TYR A 131 2.52 0.99 -11.48
CA TYR A 131 2.10 -0.20 -10.74
C TYR A 131 2.58 -1.49 -11.40
N ASN A 132 2.39 -1.60 -12.72
CA ASN A 132 2.82 -2.79 -13.44
C ASN A 132 4.35 -2.94 -13.43
N ASN A 133 5.09 -1.84 -13.57
CA ASN A 133 6.53 -1.82 -13.55
C ASN A 133 7.11 -1.94 -12.13
N ASN A 134 6.36 -1.54 -11.10
CA ASN A 134 6.78 -1.70 -9.71
C ASN A 134 6.91 -3.18 -9.29
N ALA A 135 6.19 -4.09 -9.92
CA ALA A 135 6.40 -5.52 -9.74
C ALA A 135 7.85 -5.93 -10.09
N LEU A 136 8.39 -5.42 -11.20
CA LEU A 136 9.79 -5.65 -11.58
C LEU A 136 10.75 -4.95 -10.61
N TYR A 137 10.43 -3.73 -10.16
CA TYR A 137 11.24 -3.06 -9.14
C TYR A 137 11.36 -3.91 -7.87
N VAL A 138 10.26 -4.46 -7.36
CA VAL A 138 10.28 -5.34 -6.19
C VAL A 138 11.16 -6.58 -6.43
N ILE A 139 11.02 -7.24 -7.58
CA ILE A 139 11.78 -8.44 -7.91
C ILE A 139 13.29 -8.17 -7.96
N TYR A 140 13.69 -7.11 -8.66
CA TYR A 140 15.10 -6.80 -8.85
C TYR A 140 15.75 -6.11 -7.66
N HIS A 141 15.01 -5.30 -6.94
CA HIS A 141 15.55 -4.53 -5.82
C HIS A 141 15.49 -5.29 -4.49
N GLN A 142 14.53 -6.18 -4.36
CA GLN A 142 14.30 -6.98 -3.16
C GLN A 142 14.03 -8.45 -3.51
N PRO A 143 14.99 -9.18 -4.12
CA PRO A 143 14.79 -10.57 -4.46
C PRO A 143 14.23 -11.39 -3.27
N PRO A 144 13.46 -12.45 -3.50
CA PRO A 144 12.94 -13.28 -2.42
C PRO A 144 14.06 -13.72 -1.48
N PHE A 145 13.83 -13.60 -0.18
CA PHE A 145 14.78 -13.97 0.89
C PHE A 145 16.07 -13.13 0.95
N SER A 146 16.24 -12.11 0.11
CA SER A 146 17.38 -11.21 0.19
C SER A 146 17.25 -10.22 1.34
N LYS A 147 18.36 -9.62 1.73
CA LYS A 147 18.36 -8.37 2.49
C LYS A 147 17.79 -7.23 1.66
N SER A 148 17.38 -6.14 2.30
CA SER A 148 17.04 -4.93 1.55
C SER A 148 18.29 -4.37 0.85
N ALA A 149 18.09 -3.79 -0.33
CA ALA A 149 19.16 -3.10 -1.03
C ALA A 149 19.53 -1.80 -0.32
N GLY A 150 20.77 -1.42 -0.46
CA GLY A 150 21.33 -0.26 0.22
C GLY A 150 21.16 1.03 -0.57
N HIS A 151 19.94 1.52 -0.73
CA HIS A 151 19.74 2.82 -1.35
C HIS A 151 18.72 3.64 -0.58
N GLY A 152 18.84 4.97 -0.64
CA GLY A 152 17.96 5.90 0.03
C GLY A 152 17.92 5.69 1.55
N ASN A 153 16.79 5.95 2.17
CA ASN A 153 16.59 5.71 3.58
C ASN A 153 16.20 4.26 3.84
N SER A 154 17.19 3.45 4.16
CA SER A 154 17.09 1.99 4.26
C SER A 154 17.81 1.43 5.47
N HIS A 155 17.38 0.27 5.95
CA HIS A 155 18.00 -0.51 7.04
C HIS A 155 18.55 -1.82 6.46
N GLU A 156 19.54 -1.71 5.62
CA GLU A 156 20.11 -2.78 4.77
C GLU A 156 20.71 -3.94 5.55
N THR A 157 21.08 -3.70 6.79
CA THR A 157 21.69 -4.73 7.63
C THR A 157 20.71 -5.81 8.05
N LYS A 158 19.42 -5.58 7.87
CA LYS A 158 18.35 -6.51 8.27
C LYS A 158 17.60 -7.04 7.06
N MET A 159 17.38 -8.33 7.04
CA MET A 159 16.44 -8.93 6.09
C MET A 159 15.02 -8.46 6.38
N LYS A 160 14.31 -8.02 5.35
CA LYS A 160 12.90 -7.63 5.50
C LYS A 160 12.02 -8.85 5.67
N PRO A 161 10.90 -8.73 6.42
CA PRO A 161 9.94 -9.81 6.55
C PRO A 161 9.39 -10.23 5.19
N ASN A 162 9.49 -11.51 4.87
CA ASN A 162 8.97 -12.02 3.60
C ASN A 162 7.45 -11.86 3.47
N GLY A 163 6.71 -11.87 4.59
CA GLY A 163 5.27 -11.61 4.60
C GLY A 163 4.88 -10.24 4.07
N THR A 164 5.70 -9.23 4.33
CA THR A 164 5.46 -7.89 3.76
C THR A 164 5.65 -7.89 2.25
N ARG A 165 6.70 -8.55 1.76
CA ARG A 165 6.98 -8.68 0.32
C ARG A 165 5.96 -9.55 -0.40
N ASP A 166 5.62 -10.70 0.19
CA ASP A 166 4.61 -11.62 -0.33
C ASP A 166 3.25 -10.93 -0.46
N GLY A 167 2.78 -10.30 0.62
CA GLY A 167 1.48 -9.63 0.63
C GLY A 167 1.38 -8.50 -0.39
N TYR A 168 2.44 -7.73 -0.58
CA TYR A 168 2.47 -6.68 -1.59
C TYR A 168 2.50 -7.24 -3.01
N ALA A 169 3.34 -8.23 -3.27
CA ALA A 169 3.43 -8.85 -4.59
C ALA A 169 2.11 -9.56 -4.96
N ASP A 170 1.47 -10.25 -4.02
CA ASP A 170 0.15 -10.86 -4.22
C ASP A 170 -0.92 -9.79 -4.53
N ALA A 171 -0.91 -8.65 -3.83
CA ALA A 171 -1.84 -7.56 -4.10
C ALA A 171 -1.61 -6.94 -5.50
N LEU A 172 -0.37 -6.67 -5.88
CA LEU A 172 -0.03 -6.21 -7.23
C LEU A 172 -0.45 -7.22 -8.30
N ALA A 173 -0.20 -8.52 -8.07
CA ALA A 173 -0.58 -9.57 -9.00
C ALA A 173 -2.08 -9.55 -9.30
N ARG A 174 -2.89 -9.33 -8.29
CA ARG A 174 -4.35 -9.29 -8.43
C ARG A 174 -4.85 -7.99 -9.04
N GLU A 175 -4.39 -6.85 -8.52
CA GLU A 175 -4.85 -5.54 -8.96
C GLU A 175 -4.42 -5.22 -10.40
N CYS A 176 -3.18 -5.55 -10.76
CA CYS A 176 -2.60 -5.27 -12.09
C CYS A 176 -2.68 -6.46 -13.06
N ASN A 177 -3.25 -7.59 -12.66
CA ASN A 177 -3.18 -8.86 -13.41
C ASN A 177 -1.73 -9.18 -13.83
N ASN A 178 -0.76 -9.01 -12.90
CA ASN A 178 0.67 -9.09 -13.19
C ASN A 178 1.25 -10.47 -12.87
N PRO A 179 1.67 -11.28 -13.88
CA PRO A 179 2.14 -12.64 -13.65
C PRO A 179 3.52 -12.70 -12.99
N TRP A 180 4.37 -11.66 -13.13
CA TRP A 180 5.67 -11.59 -12.46
C TRP A 180 5.52 -11.36 -10.95
N ALA A 181 4.60 -10.49 -10.55
CA ALA A 181 4.27 -10.30 -9.14
C ALA A 181 3.70 -11.58 -8.53
N ALA A 182 2.88 -12.33 -9.27
CA ALA A 182 2.38 -13.64 -8.85
C ALA A 182 3.51 -14.66 -8.68
N ALA A 183 4.47 -14.69 -9.61
CA ALA A 183 5.65 -15.57 -9.52
C ALA A 183 6.51 -15.26 -8.29
N TYR A 184 6.69 -13.98 -7.97
CA TYR A 184 7.42 -13.54 -6.78
C TYR A 184 6.74 -14.04 -5.47
N ALA A 185 5.43 -13.79 -5.34
CA ALA A 185 4.65 -14.23 -4.17
C ALA A 185 4.68 -15.77 -4.03
N ARG A 186 4.52 -16.50 -5.12
CA ARG A 186 4.58 -17.97 -5.14
C ARG A 186 5.94 -18.48 -4.66
N THR A 187 7.04 -17.87 -5.13
CA THR A 187 8.41 -18.25 -4.70
C THR A 187 8.59 -18.12 -3.18
N ILE A 188 7.96 -17.12 -2.56
CA ILE A 188 7.99 -16.97 -1.10
C ILE A 188 7.13 -18.03 -0.42
N LEU A 189 5.90 -18.23 -0.91
CA LEU A 189 4.96 -19.17 -0.31
C LEU A 189 5.43 -20.63 -0.36
N GLU A 190 6.16 -21.03 -1.41
CA GLU A 190 6.74 -22.38 -1.53
C GLU A 190 7.71 -22.70 -0.38
N LYS A 191 8.46 -21.70 0.11
CA LYS A 191 9.40 -21.86 1.22
C LYS A 191 8.81 -21.52 2.58
N GLU A 192 7.83 -20.64 2.61
CA GLU A 192 7.16 -20.18 3.83
C GLU A 192 5.63 -20.34 3.73
N PRO A 193 5.09 -21.57 3.65
CA PRO A 193 3.65 -21.79 3.43
C PRO A 193 2.78 -21.25 4.57
N ASP A 194 3.34 -21.07 5.75
CA ASP A 194 2.65 -20.52 6.92
C ASP A 194 2.69 -18.99 7.02
N ILE A 195 3.10 -18.31 5.95
CA ILE A 195 3.26 -16.84 5.97
C ILE A 195 1.96 -16.11 6.30
N MET A 196 0.82 -16.65 5.89
CA MET A 196 -0.51 -16.10 6.21
C MET A 196 -0.80 -16.10 7.71
N LYS A 197 -0.29 -17.07 8.46
CA LYS A 197 -0.44 -17.15 9.91
C LYS A 197 0.37 -16.07 10.64
N LYS A 198 1.33 -15.47 9.97
CA LYS A 198 2.19 -14.40 10.48
C LYS A 198 1.65 -13.02 10.14
N SER A 199 0.54 -12.94 9.40
CA SER A 199 -0.09 -11.68 9.02
C SER A 199 -0.66 -10.96 10.24
N PHE A 200 -0.53 -9.66 10.26
CA PHE A 200 -1.03 -8.81 11.32
C PHE A 200 -1.53 -7.47 10.75
N LEU A 201 -2.84 -7.27 10.77
CA LEU A 201 -3.50 -6.11 10.18
C LEU A 201 -2.99 -4.74 10.66
N GLY A 202 -2.52 -4.67 11.89
CA GLY A 202 -1.98 -3.43 12.47
C GLY A 202 -0.54 -3.13 12.08
N LYS A 203 0.16 -4.07 11.44
CA LYS A 203 1.55 -3.91 11.07
C LYS A 203 1.68 -3.04 9.82
N ALA A 204 2.55 -2.04 9.87
CA ALA A 204 2.82 -1.20 8.73
C ALA A 204 3.35 -2.03 7.54
N GLY A 205 2.81 -1.78 6.36
CA GLY A 205 3.20 -2.45 5.13
C GLY A 205 2.69 -3.89 4.94
N ASP A 206 2.08 -4.51 5.95
CA ASP A 206 1.59 -5.89 5.83
C ASP A 206 0.28 -5.95 5.02
N LEU A 207 0.32 -6.67 3.92
CA LEU A 207 -0.81 -6.90 2.99
C LEU A 207 -1.11 -8.39 2.81
N THR A 208 -0.54 -9.30 3.60
CA THR A 208 -0.81 -10.74 3.47
C THR A 208 -2.29 -11.10 3.63
N TRP A 209 -3.02 -10.28 4.39
CA TRP A 209 -4.47 -10.37 4.59
C TRP A 209 -5.29 -9.90 3.38
N TYR A 210 -4.71 -9.09 2.47
CA TYR A 210 -5.43 -8.46 1.35
C TYR A 210 -6.09 -9.49 0.44
N ARG A 211 -5.43 -10.61 0.20
CA ARG A 211 -5.97 -11.75 -0.57
C ARG A 211 -7.27 -12.33 -0.03
N CYS A 212 -7.57 -12.10 1.24
CA CYS A 212 -8.78 -12.60 1.87
C CYS A 212 -10.00 -11.70 1.65
N ILE A 213 -9.78 -10.44 1.25
CA ILE A 213 -10.84 -9.44 1.11
C ILE A 213 -11.03 -8.94 -0.32
N THR A 214 -10.04 -9.14 -1.19
CA THR A 214 -10.15 -8.76 -2.60
C THR A 214 -10.99 -9.79 -3.36
N ASP A 215 -11.77 -9.32 -4.32
CA ASP A 215 -12.54 -10.13 -5.26
C ASP A 215 -11.75 -10.48 -6.53
N LYS A 216 -10.55 -9.90 -6.69
CA LYS A 216 -9.70 -10.13 -7.85
C LYS A 216 -8.90 -11.43 -7.73
N ALA A 217 -8.95 -12.25 -8.78
CA ALA A 217 -8.17 -13.48 -8.89
C ALA A 217 -6.69 -13.20 -9.23
N LEU A 218 -5.82 -14.18 -8.96
CA LEU A 218 -4.46 -14.17 -9.49
C LEU A 218 -4.46 -14.34 -11.03
N PRO A 219 -3.43 -13.82 -11.71
CA PRO A 219 -3.21 -14.08 -13.14
C PRO A 219 -3.21 -15.56 -13.45
N LYS A 220 -3.78 -15.94 -14.59
CA LYS A 220 -3.73 -17.32 -15.10
C LYS A 220 -2.41 -17.68 -15.76
N GLU A 221 -1.71 -16.67 -16.27
CA GLU A 221 -0.40 -16.82 -16.88
C GLU A 221 0.64 -17.07 -15.79
N GLU A 222 1.49 -18.07 -16.02
CA GLU A 222 2.54 -18.46 -15.08
C GLU A 222 3.92 -18.14 -15.65
N HIS A 223 4.75 -17.50 -14.83
CA HIS A 223 6.15 -17.22 -15.13
C HIS A 223 7.06 -17.75 -14.03
N SER A 224 8.32 -17.93 -14.38
CA SER A 224 9.40 -18.18 -13.44
C SER A 224 10.30 -16.96 -13.34
N LEU A 225 10.72 -16.57 -12.13
CA LEU A 225 11.66 -15.47 -11.94
C LEU A 225 13.00 -15.71 -12.67
N ALA A 226 13.34 -16.99 -12.95
CA ALA A 226 14.53 -17.36 -13.72
C ALA A 226 14.48 -16.97 -15.21
N GLU A 227 13.33 -16.60 -15.73
CA GLU A 227 13.17 -16.12 -17.12
C GLU A 227 13.58 -14.65 -17.28
N LEU A 228 13.66 -13.91 -16.16
CA LEU A 228 14.00 -12.49 -16.18
C LEU A 228 15.50 -12.28 -16.47
N PRO A 229 15.86 -11.20 -17.20
CA PRO A 229 17.25 -10.81 -17.40
C PRO A 229 17.99 -10.62 -16.06
N MET A 230 19.30 -10.87 -16.06
CA MET A 230 20.17 -10.68 -14.89
C MET A 230 20.29 -9.21 -14.43
N THR A 231 19.93 -8.28 -15.29
CA THR A 231 20.06 -6.85 -15.02
C THR A 231 18.79 -6.09 -15.38
N LYS A 232 18.50 -5.06 -14.60
CA LYS A 232 17.40 -4.12 -14.88
C LYS A 232 17.83 -2.70 -14.55
N VAL A 233 17.51 -1.77 -15.43
CA VAL A 233 17.71 -0.34 -15.21
C VAL A 233 16.35 0.34 -15.09
N PHE A 234 16.19 1.14 -14.06
CA PHE A 234 15.05 2.01 -13.80
C PHE A 234 15.52 3.45 -14.09
N ASN A 235 15.32 3.88 -15.33
CA ASN A 235 15.96 5.09 -15.87
C ASN A 235 15.47 6.37 -15.20
N GLU A 236 14.19 6.45 -14.89
CA GLU A 236 13.59 7.64 -14.28
C GLU A 236 13.95 7.75 -12.80
N THR A 237 14.08 6.62 -12.13
CA THR A 237 14.51 6.57 -10.72
C THR A 237 16.04 6.62 -10.58
N GLY A 238 16.78 6.34 -11.64
CA GLY A 238 18.25 6.32 -11.64
C GLY A 238 18.85 5.12 -10.92
N ILE A 239 18.15 3.98 -10.90
CA ILE A 239 18.59 2.75 -10.22
C ILE A 239 18.91 1.68 -11.27
N ALA A 240 20.06 1.02 -11.10
CA ALA A 240 20.43 -0.18 -11.84
C ALA A 240 20.66 -1.32 -10.86
N THR A 241 20.11 -2.50 -11.17
CA THR A 241 20.27 -3.71 -10.36
C THR A 241 20.89 -4.82 -11.18
N MET A 242 21.66 -5.68 -10.52
CA MET A 242 22.34 -6.82 -11.13
C MET A 242 22.32 -8.00 -10.16
N HIS A 243 21.96 -9.18 -10.64
CA HIS A 243 21.88 -10.43 -9.90
C HIS A 243 22.85 -11.47 -10.43
#